data_f77dd7f2d5b5e2258e77e3e2d32ad4aa
#
_entry.id   f77dd7f2d5b5e2258e77e3e2d32ad4aa
#
_cell.length_a   1.000
_cell.length_b   1.000
_cell.length_c   1.000
_cell.angle_alpha   90.00
_cell.angle_beta   90.00
_cell.angle_gamma   90.00
#
_symmetry.space_group_name_H-M   'P 1'
#
loop_
_entity.id
_entity.type
_entity.pdbx_description
1 polymer ?
#
loop_
_entity_poly.entity_id
_entity_poly.type
_entity_poly.pdbx_seq_one_letter_code
_entity_poly.pdbx_strand_id
1 'polypeptide(L)'
;MKKVLLLAAVICISTGVFAQKGKVTSAMTLIEQGTLDKAKEALDQAMTHPKSMNWFNTFFAKGKLCQAVFKSENPAFKAFYTDPLGEAYSAYEKAMELDTKGGIKKRIITGMVYNSLALDLYAQGGAQFDAKDFDGALKSFERQIKITESDNYVGVTDTGMYYNAGLAAANAKKHPEAIKYFEKCAEMSYLGVTPYFQISQSYLQMGDTLKAEALLTSLPGKFPGNKNITLQLIDLYIKAGKNEEALKNLAIAKAEDPENYSLYFAEGILYLNANKYDEAITDLTKSIELKSDLYESQYGLGAAYINKGADMFVKANDIMDVNKYNAAIEEAMAVFAKALPYMEKADELKPNDVDAMRGLQQLYYRLKMTDKYNAVKAKLDALEQK
;
A
#
# COMPACT_ATOMS: atom_id res chain seq x y z
N MET A 1 -5.29 74.17 26.19
CA MET A 1 -5.71 72.81 26.61
C MET A 1 -6.14 71.89 25.45
N LYS A 2 -6.96 72.28 24.47
CA LYS A 2 -7.39 71.42 23.36
C LYS A 2 -6.24 70.93 22.46
N LYS A 3 -5.18 71.72 22.19
CA LYS A 3 -4.04 71.29 21.37
C LYS A 3 -3.13 70.25 22.08
N VAL A 4 -3.00 70.31 23.41
CA VAL A 4 -2.21 69.34 24.17
C VAL A 4 -2.93 68.00 24.27
N LEU A 5 -4.27 68.02 24.39
CA LEU A 5 -5.10 66.82 24.36
C LEU A 5 -5.06 66.09 23.00
N LEU A 6 -5.00 66.84 21.88
CA LEU A 6 -4.88 66.26 20.55
C LEU A 6 -3.48 65.62 20.31
N LEU A 7 -2.42 66.24 20.84
CA LEU A 7 -1.07 65.68 20.77
C LEU A 7 -0.91 64.43 21.62
N ALA A 8 -1.50 64.37 22.83
CA ALA A 8 -1.51 63.20 23.68
C ALA A 8 -2.32 62.06 23.07
N ALA A 9 -3.47 62.34 22.43
CA ALA A 9 -4.27 61.31 21.74
C ALA A 9 -3.54 60.72 20.54
N VAL A 10 -2.79 61.55 19.75
CA VAL A 10 -1.98 61.07 18.62
C VAL A 10 -0.79 60.24 19.09
N ILE A 11 -0.14 60.61 20.18
CA ILE A 11 0.95 59.82 20.77
C ILE A 11 0.44 58.47 21.33
N CYS A 12 -0.70 58.44 22.00
CA CYS A 12 -1.31 57.20 22.50
C CYS A 12 -1.74 56.26 21.35
N ILE A 13 -2.22 56.82 20.22
CA ILE A 13 -2.58 56.02 19.04
C ILE A 13 -1.32 55.48 18.34
N SER A 14 -0.23 56.25 18.25
CA SER A 14 1.02 55.81 17.62
C SER A 14 1.75 54.75 18.47
N THR A 15 1.77 54.88 19.81
CA THR A 15 2.39 53.87 20.67
C THR A 15 1.63 52.52 20.64
N GLY A 16 0.30 52.57 20.55
CA GLY A 16 -0.51 51.33 20.39
C GLY A 16 -0.28 50.60 19.07
N VAL A 17 0.13 51.30 17.99
CA VAL A 17 0.47 50.67 16.71
C VAL A 17 1.80 49.94 16.78
N PHE A 18 2.81 50.54 17.38
CA PHE A 18 4.14 49.93 17.52
C PHE A 18 4.12 48.77 18.54
N ALA A 19 3.34 48.84 19.60
CA ALA A 19 3.22 47.79 20.59
C ALA A 19 2.70 46.47 20.02
N GLN A 20 1.71 46.49 19.13
CA GLN A 20 1.11 45.27 18.59
C GLN A 20 1.96 44.60 17.49
N LYS A 21 2.58 45.40 16.58
CA LYS A 21 3.57 44.87 15.64
C LYS A 21 4.84 44.39 16.36
N GLY A 22 5.19 45.02 17.48
CA GLY A 22 6.25 44.58 18.40
C GLY A 22 6.01 43.17 18.95
N LYS A 23 4.74 42.79 19.25
CA LYS A 23 4.40 41.43 19.69
C LYS A 23 4.72 40.37 18.62
N VAL A 24 4.49 40.66 17.36
CA VAL A 24 4.85 39.74 16.27
C VAL A 24 6.37 39.57 16.19
N THR A 25 7.12 40.67 16.36
CA THR A 25 8.60 40.61 16.38
C THR A 25 9.08 39.83 17.61
N SER A 26 8.50 40.07 18.78
CA SER A 26 8.80 39.30 20.01
C SER A 26 8.48 37.80 19.80
N ALA A 27 7.34 37.49 19.18
CA ALA A 27 6.98 36.10 18.91
C ALA A 27 8.03 35.43 18.02
N MET A 28 8.56 36.08 17.00
CA MET A 28 9.64 35.53 16.14
C MET A 28 10.89 35.22 16.96
N THR A 29 11.32 36.12 17.85
CA THR A 29 12.45 35.87 18.74
C THR A 29 12.20 34.70 19.71
N LEU A 30 10.98 34.63 20.27
CA LEU A 30 10.60 33.53 21.18
C LEU A 30 10.55 32.18 20.47
N ILE A 31 10.16 32.14 19.19
CA ILE A 31 10.24 30.92 18.34
C ILE A 31 11.69 30.47 18.20
N GLU A 32 12.61 31.38 17.88
CA GLU A 32 14.04 31.09 17.74
C GLU A 32 14.67 30.61 19.04
N GLN A 33 14.17 31.08 20.18
CA GLN A 33 14.58 30.65 21.51
C GLN A 33 13.90 29.35 22.00
N GLY A 34 12.98 28.78 21.24
CA GLY A 34 12.26 27.57 21.60
C GLY A 34 11.17 27.75 22.67
N THR A 35 10.83 29.00 23.01
CA THR A 35 9.81 29.34 24.02
C THR A 35 8.43 29.46 23.36
N LEU A 36 7.91 28.30 22.87
CA LEU A 36 6.79 28.26 21.92
C LEU A 36 5.44 28.63 22.58
N ASP A 37 5.27 28.40 23.86
CA ASP A 37 4.11 28.82 24.64
C ASP A 37 3.93 30.34 24.64
N LYS A 38 4.99 31.07 24.99
CA LYS A 38 4.99 32.54 24.99
C LYS A 38 4.89 33.11 23.57
N ALA A 39 5.52 32.43 22.59
CA ALA A 39 5.40 32.82 21.20
C ALA A 39 3.95 32.71 20.70
N LYS A 40 3.26 31.64 21.09
CA LYS A 40 1.84 31.44 20.77
C LYS A 40 0.97 32.51 21.38
N GLU A 41 1.15 32.77 22.67
CA GLU A 41 0.39 33.85 23.39
C GLU A 41 0.56 35.20 22.70
N ALA A 42 1.79 35.60 22.38
CA ALA A 42 2.07 36.86 21.71
C ALA A 42 1.42 36.93 20.32
N LEU A 43 1.43 35.83 19.54
CA LEU A 43 0.78 35.74 18.24
C LEU A 43 -0.75 35.76 18.34
N ASP A 44 -1.35 35.04 19.26
CA ASP A 44 -2.81 35.02 19.48
C ASP A 44 -3.32 36.43 19.78
N GLN A 45 -2.61 37.19 20.63
CA GLN A 45 -2.90 38.59 20.86
C GLN A 45 -2.73 39.47 19.62
N ALA A 46 -1.72 39.21 18.79
CA ALA A 46 -1.52 39.95 17.55
C ALA A 46 -2.59 39.62 16.48
N MET A 47 -3.09 38.40 16.45
CA MET A 47 -4.10 37.93 15.50
C MET A 47 -5.51 38.44 15.82
N THR A 48 -5.79 38.86 17.06
CA THR A 48 -7.08 39.43 17.44
C THR A 48 -7.12 40.95 17.35
N HIS A 49 -5.97 41.61 17.20
CA HIS A 49 -5.91 43.07 17.22
C HIS A 49 -6.06 43.66 15.78
N PRO A 50 -6.96 44.63 15.52
CA PRO A 50 -7.28 45.18 14.20
C PRO A 50 -6.09 45.67 13.38
N LYS A 51 -5.01 46.14 14.02
CA LYS A 51 -3.81 46.66 13.33
C LYS A 51 -2.76 45.63 12.98
N SER A 52 -2.84 44.41 13.51
CA SER A 52 -1.90 43.33 13.28
C SER A 52 -2.56 42.06 12.72
N MET A 53 -3.87 41.85 12.88
CA MET A 53 -4.59 40.66 12.45
C MET A 53 -4.47 40.39 10.95
N ASN A 54 -4.36 41.44 10.13
CA ASN A 54 -4.19 41.31 8.68
C ASN A 54 -2.77 41.75 8.20
N TRP A 55 -1.81 41.76 9.11
CA TRP A 55 -0.45 42.08 8.75
C TRP A 55 0.30 40.82 8.26
N PHE A 56 0.88 40.86 7.08
CA PHE A 56 1.58 39.70 6.48
C PHE A 56 2.63 39.06 7.39
N ASN A 57 3.38 39.84 8.20
CA ASN A 57 4.36 39.29 9.15
C ASN A 57 3.72 38.49 10.28
N THR A 58 2.45 38.75 10.66
CA THR A 58 1.72 37.97 11.65
C THR A 58 1.50 36.54 11.13
N PHE A 59 1.10 36.39 9.89
CA PHE A 59 0.93 35.08 9.25
C PHE A 59 2.27 34.39 9.01
N PHE A 60 3.30 35.12 8.59
CA PHE A 60 4.63 34.57 8.46
C PHE A 60 5.16 34.00 9.80
N ALA A 61 4.98 34.75 10.90
CA ALA A 61 5.36 34.30 12.24
C ALA A 61 4.51 33.10 12.69
N LYS A 62 3.20 33.05 12.36
CA LYS A 62 2.34 31.89 12.60
C LYS A 62 2.90 30.65 11.88
N GLY A 63 3.26 30.76 10.61
CA GLY A 63 3.86 29.66 9.86
C GLY A 63 5.14 29.13 10.52
N LYS A 64 6.02 30.02 10.96
CA LYS A 64 7.24 29.67 11.70
C LYS A 64 6.94 28.96 13.02
N LEU A 65 5.96 29.45 13.79
CA LEU A 65 5.54 28.81 15.04
C LEU A 65 5.01 27.40 14.79
N CYS A 66 4.14 27.23 13.82
CA CYS A 66 3.56 25.92 13.51
C CYS A 66 4.64 24.90 13.10
N GLN A 67 5.64 25.29 12.29
CA GLN A 67 6.78 24.42 11.97
C GLN A 67 7.63 24.09 13.23
N ALA A 68 7.86 25.08 14.11
CA ALA A 68 8.61 24.85 15.34
C ALA A 68 7.86 23.90 16.30
N VAL A 69 6.53 24.02 16.37
CA VAL A 69 5.65 23.10 17.13
C VAL A 69 5.77 21.66 16.58
N PHE A 70 5.74 21.48 15.26
CA PHE A 70 5.92 20.16 14.66
C PHE A 70 7.26 19.52 15.02
N LYS A 71 8.34 20.31 15.00
CA LYS A 71 9.72 19.86 15.31
C LYS A 71 9.98 19.66 16.79
N SER A 72 9.09 20.17 17.66
CA SER A 72 9.27 20.06 19.10
C SER A 72 9.05 18.63 19.59
N GLU A 73 9.88 18.18 20.52
CA GLU A 73 9.68 16.91 21.22
C GLU A 73 8.75 17.07 22.46
N ASN A 74 8.45 18.30 22.86
CA ASN A 74 7.59 18.56 24.01
C ASN A 74 6.11 18.29 23.68
N PRO A 75 5.46 17.29 24.32
CA PRO A 75 4.06 16.95 24.07
C PRO A 75 3.09 18.12 24.29
N ALA A 76 3.38 19.01 25.23
CA ALA A 76 2.54 20.18 25.51
C ALA A 76 2.50 21.15 24.32
N PHE A 77 3.59 21.27 23.56
CA PHE A 77 3.62 22.11 22.36
C PHE A 77 2.93 21.42 21.17
N LYS A 78 3.08 20.10 21.05
CA LYS A 78 2.40 19.32 19.99
C LYS A 78 0.87 19.44 20.08
N ALA A 79 0.32 19.69 21.24
CA ALA A 79 -1.11 19.90 21.46
C ALA A 79 -1.64 21.27 20.97
N PHE A 80 -0.78 22.21 20.55
CA PHE A 80 -1.22 23.54 20.11
C PHE A 80 -2.01 23.53 18.81
N TYR A 81 -1.71 22.59 17.91
CA TYR A 81 -2.33 22.49 16.60
C TYR A 81 -2.55 21.02 16.25
N THR A 82 -3.72 20.69 15.71
CA THR A 82 -4.02 19.33 15.23
C THR A 82 -3.25 19.00 13.94
N ASP A 83 -3.04 20.00 13.09
CA ASP A 83 -2.32 19.87 11.83
C ASP A 83 -1.31 21.04 11.67
N PRO A 84 -0.20 21.01 12.42
CA PRO A 84 0.71 22.15 12.49
C PRO A 84 1.35 22.48 11.12
N LEU A 85 1.68 21.50 10.28
CA LEU A 85 2.28 21.79 8.98
C LEU A 85 1.26 22.29 7.96
N GLY A 86 0.00 21.84 8.03
CA GLY A 86 -1.08 22.40 7.23
C GLY A 86 -1.39 23.85 7.61
N GLU A 87 -1.38 24.15 8.91
CA GLU A 87 -1.49 25.52 9.40
C GLU A 87 -0.29 26.39 8.97
N ALA A 88 0.94 25.82 8.98
CA ALA A 88 2.13 26.52 8.51
C ALA A 88 2.02 26.89 7.02
N TYR A 89 1.65 25.92 6.17
CA TYR A 89 1.45 26.13 4.75
C TYR A 89 0.43 27.24 4.50
N SER A 90 -0.76 27.11 5.09
CA SER A 90 -1.83 28.11 4.93
C SER A 90 -1.42 29.50 5.44
N ALA A 91 -0.64 29.56 6.49
CA ALA A 91 -0.14 30.82 7.04
C ALA A 91 0.90 31.50 6.10
N TYR A 92 1.80 30.73 5.51
CA TYR A 92 2.76 31.28 4.54
C TYR A 92 2.08 31.76 3.26
N GLU A 93 1.11 31.00 2.72
CA GLU A 93 0.31 31.45 1.57
C GLU A 93 -0.42 32.76 1.88
N LYS A 94 -1.06 32.86 3.05
CA LYS A 94 -1.75 34.08 3.47
C LYS A 94 -0.78 35.26 3.67
N ALA A 95 0.42 34.99 4.16
CA ALA A 95 1.45 36.02 4.29
C ALA A 95 1.88 36.58 2.93
N MET A 96 2.05 35.72 1.92
CA MET A 96 2.39 36.12 0.54
C MET A 96 1.24 36.89 -0.11
N GLU A 97 0.00 36.42 0.06
CA GLU A 97 -1.20 37.14 -0.46
C GLU A 97 -1.30 38.56 0.06
N LEU A 98 -1.04 38.78 1.35
CA LEU A 98 -1.13 40.08 2.00
C LEU A 98 0.05 41.01 1.72
N ASP A 99 1.18 40.47 1.29
CA ASP A 99 2.39 41.25 0.99
C ASP A 99 2.48 41.61 -0.48
N THR A 100 1.79 42.65 -0.90
CA THR A 100 1.77 43.16 -2.28
C THR A 100 3.13 43.64 -2.80
N LYS A 101 4.13 43.82 -1.90
CA LYS A 101 5.50 44.24 -2.28
C LYS A 101 6.44 43.06 -2.49
N GLY A 102 6.01 41.82 -2.25
CA GLY A 102 6.79 40.60 -2.49
C GLY A 102 7.95 40.37 -1.50
N GLY A 103 8.04 41.11 -0.40
CA GLY A 103 9.09 40.93 0.62
C GLY A 103 9.02 39.59 1.32
N ILE A 104 7.81 39.06 1.56
CA ILE A 104 7.60 37.74 2.13
C ILE A 104 7.99 36.63 1.13
N LYS A 105 7.60 36.76 -0.13
CA LYS A 105 8.04 35.84 -1.20
C LYS A 105 9.57 35.74 -1.24
N LYS A 106 10.25 36.90 -1.23
CA LYS A 106 11.72 36.95 -1.17
C LYS A 106 12.27 36.23 0.06
N ARG A 107 11.67 36.45 1.26
CA ARG A 107 12.09 35.78 2.52
C ARG A 107 11.88 34.27 2.49
N ILE A 108 10.80 33.79 1.88
CA ILE A 108 10.50 32.37 1.71
C ILE A 108 11.58 31.72 0.83
N ILE A 109 11.92 32.35 -0.29
CA ILE A 109 12.93 31.85 -1.23
C ILE A 109 14.33 31.91 -0.59
N THR A 110 14.77 33.09 -0.12
CA THR A 110 16.14 33.24 0.41
C THR A 110 16.37 32.50 1.74
N GLY A 111 15.33 32.34 2.54
CA GLY A 111 15.38 31.57 3.78
C GLY A 111 15.07 30.10 3.60
N MET A 112 14.91 29.61 2.36
CA MET A 112 14.58 28.22 2.03
C MET A 112 13.40 27.67 2.86
N VAL A 113 12.41 28.51 3.15
CA VAL A 113 11.29 28.16 4.05
C VAL A 113 10.46 27.03 3.47
N TYR A 114 10.18 27.07 2.18
CA TYR A 114 9.43 26.04 1.48
C TYR A 114 10.22 24.74 1.36
N ASN A 115 11.53 24.80 1.22
CA ASN A 115 12.38 23.62 1.23
C ASN A 115 12.29 22.89 2.61
N SER A 116 12.40 23.66 3.70
CA SER A 116 12.24 23.10 5.05
C SER A 116 10.83 22.54 5.25
N LEU A 117 9.78 23.26 4.82
CA LEU A 117 8.40 22.81 4.98
C LEU A 117 8.12 21.54 4.14
N ALA A 118 8.66 21.44 2.93
CA ALA A 118 8.53 20.26 2.10
C ALA A 118 9.16 19.01 2.74
N LEU A 119 10.34 19.16 3.37
CA LEU A 119 10.99 18.08 4.12
C LEU A 119 10.17 17.68 5.37
N ASP A 120 9.64 18.67 6.10
CA ASP A 120 8.81 18.41 7.27
C ASP A 120 7.51 17.67 6.87
N LEU A 121 6.87 18.05 5.74
CA LEU A 121 5.68 17.39 5.21
C LEU A 121 5.97 15.97 4.69
N TYR A 122 7.13 15.76 4.10
CA TYR A 122 7.57 14.42 3.71
C TYR A 122 7.69 13.51 4.94
N ALA A 123 8.36 13.98 5.99
CA ALA A 123 8.51 13.23 7.24
C ALA A 123 7.15 12.96 7.92
N GLN A 124 6.25 13.96 7.96
CA GLN A 124 4.90 13.79 8.48
C GLN A 124 4.11 12.76 7.68
N GLY A 125 4.14 12.86 6.35
CA GLY A 125 3.45 11.92 5.46
C GLY A 125 3.93 10.48 5.62
N GLY A 126 5.25 10.27 5.75
CA GLY A 126 5.84 8.98 6.05
C GLY A 126 5.37 8.40 7.38
N ALA A 127 5.44 9.18 8.45
CA ALA A 127 4.97 8.75 9.78
C ALA A 127 3.46 8.42 9.81
N GLN A 128 2.64 9.21 9.10
CA GLN A 128 1.20 8.95 8.97
C GLN A 128 0.94 7.68 8.15
N PHE A 129 1.71 7.44 7.10
CA PHE A 129 1.62 6.22 6.29
C PHE A 129 1.94 4.98 7.13
N ASP A 130 3.02 5.00 7.91
CA ASP A 130 3.42 3.91 8.81
C ASP A 130 2.38 3.66 9.91
N ALA A 131 1.72 4.72 10.39
CA ALA A 131 0.61 4.65 11.33
C ALA A 131 -0.72 4.22 10.67
N LYS A 132 -0.75 3.96 9.35
CA LYS A 132 -1.93 3.64 8.54
C LYS A 132 -2.97 4.77 8.47
N ASP A 133 -2.60 6.00 8.79
CA ASP A 133 -3.39 7.20 8.50
C ASP A 133 -3.13 7.63 7.05
N PHE A 134 -3.68 6.86 6.11
CA PHE A 134 -3.42 7.07 4.69
C PHE A 134 -4.04 8.36 4.14
N ASP A 135 -5.15 8.80 4.70
CA ASP A 135 -5.76 10.09 4.36
C ASP A 135 -4.90 11.28 4.82
N GLY A 136 -4.34 11.18 6.02
CA GLY A 136 -3.39 12.17 6.53
C GLY A 136 -2.11 12.19 5.70
N ALA A 137 -1.54 11.02 5.40
CA ALA A 137 -0.35 10.88 4.58
C ALA A 137 -0.56 11.50 3.18
N LEU A 138 -1.69 11.19 2.52
CA LEU A 138 -2.02 11.78 1.23
C LEU A 138 -2.04 13.30 1.27
N LYS A 139 -2.73 13.89 2.26
CA LYS A 139 -2.76 15.36 2.44
C LYS A 139 -1.38 15.96 2.62
N SER A 140 -0.51 15.30 3.39
CA SER A 140 0.86 15.76 3.60
C SER A 140 1.69 15.72 2.32
N PHE A 141 1.62 14.63 1.55
CA PHE A 141 2.30 14.53 0.26
C PHE A 141 1.72 15.49 -0.79
N GLU A 142 0.41 15.69 -0.84
CA GLU A 142 -0.21 16.68 -1.74
C GLU A 142 0.25 18.11 -1.45
N ARG A 143 0.40 18.47 -0.17
CA ARG A 143 0.98 19.78 0.21
C ARG A 143 2.45 19.88 -0.16
N GLN A 144 3.21 18.81 0.04
CA GLN A 144 4.60 18.74 -0.42
C GLN A 144 4.68 18.98 -1.94
N ILE A 145 3.85 18.29 -2.74
CA ILE A 145 3.78 18.46 -4.19
C ILE A 145 3.50 19.93 -4.55
N LYS A 146 2.47 20.54 -3.96
CA LYS A 146 2.12 21.96 -4.21
C LYS A 146 3.27 22.92 -3.91
N ILE A 147 4.01 22.66 -2.84
CA ILE A 147 5.17 23.47 -2.46
C ILE A 147 6.29 23.32 -3.48
N THR A 148 6.64 22.07 -3.83
CA THR A 148 7.78 21.79 -4.72
C THR A 148 7.52 22.14 -6.18
N GLU A 149 6.26 22.22 -6.60
CA GLU A 149 5.85 22.72 -7.92
C GLU A 149 5.76 24.25 -7.97
N SER A 150 5.83 24.94 -6.83
CA SER A 150 5.71 26.40 -6.80
C SER A 150 7.02 27.11 -7.16
N ASP A 151 6.91 28.31 -7.75
CA ASP A 151 8.05 29.21 -8.03
C ASP A 151 8.81 29.65 -6.76
N ASN A 152 8.30 29.33 -5.58
CA ASN A 152 8.88 29.70 -4.29
C ASN A 152 9.77 28.60 -3.69
N TYR A 153 9.79 27.43 -4.32
CA TYR A 153 10.67 26.31 -3.97
C TYR A 153 12.02 26.45 -4.71
N VAL A 154 13.11 26.20 -4.01
CA VAL A 154 14.46 26.27 -4.55
C VAL A 154 15.08 24.89 -4.59
N GLY A 155 15.14 24.30 -5.77
CA GLY A 155 15.74 22.97 -5.92
C GLY A 155 15.10 22.13 -7.01
N VAL A 156 15.53 20.88 -7.07
CA VAL A 156 14.98 19.88 -8.00
C VAL A 156 13.81 19.17 -7.33
N THR A 157 12.71 19.08 -8.04
CA THR A 157 11.53 18.34 -7.58
C THR A 157 11.84 16.85 -7.47
N ASP A 158 11.69 16.28 -6.29
CA ASP A 158 11.80 14.84 -6.08
C ASP A 158 10.57 14.12 -6.68
N THR A 159 10.81 13.34 -7.72
CA THR A 159 9.75 12.60 -8.41
C THR A 159 9.11 11.52 -7.50
N GLY A 160 9.82 11.06 -6.48
CA GLY A 160 9.31 10.07 -5.52
C GLY A 160 8.11 10.54 -4.70
N MET A 161 7.92 11.87 -4.58
CA MET A 161 6.76 12.40 -3.86
C MET A 161 5.41 12.02 -4.52
N TYR A 162 5.37 11.96 -5.86
CA TYR A 162 4.16 11.51 -6.58
C TYR A 162 3.89 10.03 -6.33
N TYR A 163 4.94 9.22 -6.28
CA TYR A 163 4.80 7.81 -5.97
C TYR A 163 4.25 7.58 -4.56
N ASN A 164 4.76 8.33 -3.57
CA ASN A 164 4.27 8.27 -2.19
C ASN A 164 2.82 8.75 -2.07
N ALA A 165 2.45 9.83 -2.77
CA ALA A 165 1.05 10.28 -2.83
C ALA A 165 0.14 9.22 -3.47
N GLY A 166 0.60 8.57 -4.55
CA GLY A 166 -0.10 7.46 -5.20
C GLY A 166 -0.32 6.28 -4.26
N LEU A 167 0.72 5.87 -3.51
CA LEU A 167 0.61 4.79 -2.51
C LEU A 167 -0.36 5.17 -1.39
N ALA A 168 -0.29 6.39 -0.87
CA ALA A 168 -1.21 6.86 0.17
C ALA A 168 -2.66 6.88 -0.33
N ALA A 169 -2.90 7.38 -1.54
CA ALA A 169 -4.22 7.38 -2.16
C ALA A 169 -4.76 5.96 -2.39
N ALA A 170 -3.93 5.04 -2.89
CA ALA A 170 -4.32 3.65 -3.13
C ALA A 170 -4.73 2.95 -1.82
N ASN A 171 -3.93 3.12 -0.75
CA ASN A 171 -4.23 2.55 0.57
C ASN A 171 -5.44 3.22 1.25
N ALA A 172 -5.70 4.51 0.96
CA ALA A 172 -6.93 5.21 1.36
C ALA A 172 -8.15 4.82 0.50
N LYS A 173 -7.99 3.85 -0.43
CA LYS A 173 -9.02 3.40 -1.39
C LYS A 173 -9.51 4.50 -2.36
N LYS A 174 -8.69 5.54 -2.56
CA LYS A 174 -8.92 6.62 -3.53
C LYS A 174 -8.22 6.29 -4.85
N HIS A 175 -8.67 5.22 -5.48
CA HIS A 175 -8.01 4.67 -6.66
C HIS A 175 -7.92 5.63 -7.85
N PRO A 176 -8.91 6.50 -8.15
CA PRO A 176 -8.77 7.49 -9.21
C PRO A 176 -7.63 8.49 -8.95
N GLU A 177 -7.48 8.96 -7.70
CA GLU A 177 -6.38 9.84 -7.31
C GLU A 177 -5.04 9.10 -7.36
N ALA A 178 -5.00 7.83 -6.92
CA ALA A 178 -3.80 7.01 -7.00
C ALA A 178 -3.31 6.85 -8.45
N ILE A 179 -4.22 6.54 -9.38
CA ILE A 179 -3.92 6.44 -10.82
C ILE A 179 -3.28 7.74 -11.32
N LYS A 180 -3.88 8.90 -11.02
CA LYS A 180 -3.35 10.21 -11.44
C LYS A 180 -1.89 10.43 -10.99
N TYR A 181 -1.56 10.06 -9.75
CA TYR A 181 -0.20 10.22 -9.24
C TYR A 181 0.77 9.21 -9.85
N PHE A 182 0.35 7.96 -10.06
CA PHE A 182 1.19 6.98 -10.74
C PHE A 182 1.38 7.27 -12.23
N GLU A 183 0.39 7.84 -12.91
CA GLU A 183 0.54 8.35 -14.28
C GLU A 183 1.61 9.44 -14.34
N LYS A 184 1.64 10.35 -13.35
CA LYS A 184 2.68 11.37 -13.25
C LYS A 184 4.07 10.75 -13.07
N CYS A 185 4.20 9.70 -12.25
CA CYS A 185 5.45 8.93 -12.13
C CYS A 185 5.86 8.29 -13.47
N ALA A 186 4.90 7.71 -14.19
CA ALA A 186 5.13 7.08 -15.49
C ALA A 186 5.56 8.07 -16.57
N GLU A 187 4.97 9.29 -16.61
CA GLU A 187 5.38 10.40 -17.49
C GLU A 187 6.84 10.79 -17.22
N MET A 188 7.23 10.84 -15.96
CA MET A 188 8.58 11.20 -15.53
C MET A 188 9.56 10.04 -15.60
N SER A 189 9.15 8.87 -16.10
CA SER A 189 9.93 7.62 -16.16
C SER A 189 10.48 7.17 -14.80
N TYR A 190 9.83 7.57 -13.70
CA TYR A 190 10.22 7.20 -12.35
C TYR A 190 9.86 5.74 -12.07
N LEU A 191 10.82 4.96 -11.56
CA LEU A 191 10.70 3.52 -11.27
C LEU A 191 10.28 2.63 -12.46
N GLY A 192 10.46 3.11 -13.70
CA GLY A 192 10.26 2.32 -14.92
C GLY A 192 8.85 1.76 -15.06
N VAL A 193 8.69 0.43 -15.03
CA VAL A 193 7.40 -0.25 -15.20
C VAL A 193 6.52 -0.23 -13.94
N THR A 194 7.10 0.01 -12.77
CA THR A 194 6.41 -0.11 -11.46
C THR A 194 5.14 0.74 -11.34
N PRO A 195 5.11 2.03 -11.76
CA PRO A 195 3.89 2.83 -11.70
C PRO A 195 2.73 2.22 -12.50
N TYR A 196 3.02 1.58 -13.64
CA TYR A 196 1.99 0.93 -14.46
C TYR A 196 1.35 -0.26 -13.73
N PHE A 197 2.13 -1.02 -12.95
CA PHE A 197 1.58 -2.09 -12.12
C PHE A 197 0.66 -1.55 -11.03
N GLN A 198 1.01 -0.43 -10.42
CA GLN A 198 0.16 0.23 -9.42
C GLN A 198 -1.14 0.78 -10.04
N ILE A 199 -1.06 1.31 -11.26
CA ILE A 199 -2.25 1.74 -12.03
C ILE A 199 -3.15 0.54 -12.34
N SER A 200 -2.56 -0.56 -12.83
CA SER A 200 -3.31 -1.80 -13.10
C SER A 200 -4.00 -2.33 -11.85
N GLN A 201 -3.29 -2.38 -10.72
CA GLN A 201 -3.85 -2.80 -9.44
C GLN A 201 -5.00 -1.88 -8.99
N SER A 202 -4.88 -0.57 -9.20
CA SER A 202 -5.94 0.39 -8.89
C SER A 202 -7.18 0.15 -9.76
N TYR A 203 -7.03 -0.14 -11.06
CA TYR A 203 -8.14 -0.52 -11.93
C TYR A 203 -8.82 -1.81 -11.45
N LEU A 204 -8.04 -2.83 -11.04
CA LEU A 204 -8.60 -4.08 -10.49
C LEU A 204 -9.40 -3.84 -9.21
N GLN A 205 -8.92 -2.99 -8.32
CA GLN A 205 -9.65 -2.62 -7.10
C GLN A 205 -10.95 -1.85 -7.39
N MET A 206 -11.03 -1.15 -8.51
CA MET A 206 -12.26 -0.51 -9.00
C MET A 206 -13.19 -1.46 -9.76
N GLY A 207 -12.79 -2.72 -9.98
CA GLY A 207 -13.53 -3.70 -10.78
C GLY A 207 -13.35 -3.52 -12.29
N ASP A 208 -12.47 -2.62 -12.74
CA ASP A 208 -12.23 -2.34 -14.16
C ASP A 208 -11.11 -3.24 -14.72
N THR A 209 -11.42 -4.54 -14.79
CA THR A 209 -10.48 -5.56 -15.30
C THR A 209 -10.06 -5.29 -16.74
N LEU A 210 -10.95 -4.71 -17.56
CA LEU A 210 -10.65 -4.42 -18.97
C LEU A 210 -9.56 -3.37 -19.12
N LYS A 211 -9.60 -2.29 -18.31
CA LYS A 211 -8.53 -1.28 -18.34
C LYS A 211 -7.22 -1.82 -17.79
N ALA A 212 -7.26 -2.63 -16.74
CA ALA A 212 -6.07 -3.28 -16.21
C ALA A 212 -5.39 -4.18 -17.28
N GLU A 213 -6.18 -4.99 -17.97
CA GLU A 213 -5.71 -5.86 -19.06
C GLU A 213 -5.14 -5.06 -20.24
N ALA A 214 -5.89 -4.06 -20.73
CA ALA A 214 -5.44 -3.20 -21.82
C ALA A 214 -4.11 -2.49 -21.51
N LEU A 215 -3.96 -2.03 -20.26
CA LEU A 215 -2.72 -1.41 -19.80
C LEU A 215 -1.58 -2.44 -19.83
N LEU A 216 -1.72 -3.57 -19.12
CA LEU A 216 -0.65 -4.56 -19.00
C LEU A 216 -0.24 -5.16 -20.34
N THR A 217 -1.18 -5.42 -21.25
CA THR A 217 -0.92 -5.95 -22.58
C THR A 217 -0.18 -4.96 -23.49
N SER A 218 -0.25 -3.66 -23.21
CA SER A 218 0.49 -2.63 -23.94
C SER A 218 1.97 -2.51 -23.52
N LEU A 219 2.32 -2.98 -22.30
CA LEU A 219 3.64 -2.76 -21.72
C LEU A 219 4.81 -3.50 -22.38
N PRO A 220 4.67 -4.73 -22.94
CA PRO A 220 5.78 -5.41 -23.60
C PRO A 220 6.43 -4.59 -24.72
N GLY A 221 5.63 -3.79 -25.44
CA GLY A 221 6.14 -2.86 -26.46
C GLY A 221 6.96 -1.70 -25.88
N LYS A 222 6.65 -1.27 -24.67
CA LYS A 222 7.33 -0.17 -23.98
C LYS A 222 8.52 -0.63 -23.13
N PHE A 223 8.45 -1.84 -22.59
CA PHE A 223 9.45 -2.44 -21.71
C PHE A 223 9.81 -3.86 -22.19
N PRO A 224 10.48 -3.99 -23.34
CA PRO A 224 10.78 -5.30 -23.92
C PRO A 224 11.67 -6.13 -22.97
N GLY A 225 11.35 -7.43 -22.85
CA GLY A 225 12.09 -8.37 -22.01
C GLY A 225 11.84 -8.23 -20.48
N ASN A 226 10.85 -7.45 -20.07
CA ASN A 226 10.52 -7.33 -18.65
C ASN A 226 9.60 -8.49 -18.21
N LYS A 227 10.19 -9.52 -17.60
CA LYS A 227 9.49 -10.72 -17.13
C LYS A 227 8.35 -10.43 -16.14
N ASN A 228 8.43 -9.35 -15.36
CA ASN A 228 7.40 -9.00 -14.39
C ASN A 228 6.07 -8.65 -15.05
N ILE A 229 6.06 -8.19 -16.30
CA ILE A 229 4.83 -7.92 -17.07
C ILE A 229 4.06 -9.23 -17.28
N THR A 230 4.76 -10.29 -17.72
CA THR A 230 4.17 -11.62 -17.93
C THR A 230 3.57 -12.15 -16.61
N LEU A 231 4.29 -12.00 -15.50
CA LEU A 231 3.80 -12.41 -14.17
C LEU A 231 2.55 -11.62 -13.75
N GLN A 232 2.50 -10.32 -14.01
CA GLN A 232 1.32 -9.50 -13.71
C GLN A 232 0.11 -9.88 -14.60
N LEU A 233 0.34 -10.23 -15.86
CA LEU A 233 -0.71 -10.75 -16.74
C LEU A 233 -1.25 -12.09 -16.26
N ILE A 234 -0.38 -13.00 -15.82
CA ILE A 234 -0.79 -14.28 -15.23
C ILE A 234 -1.69 -14.05 -14.02
N ASP A 235 -1.26 -13.22 -13.08
CA ASP A 235 -2.04 -12.91 -11.87
C ASP A 235 -3.41 -12.29 -12.21
N LEU A 236 -3.43 -11.36 -13.16
CA LEU A 236 -4.66 -10.74 -13.65
C LEU A 236 -5.61 -11.78 -14.24
N TYR A 237 -5.12 -12.64 -15.13
CA TYR A 237 -5.95 -13.64 -15.82
C TYR A 237 -6.48 -14.70 -14.86
N ILE A 238 -5.67 -15.14 -13.90
CA ILE A 238 -6.12 -16.06 -12.83
C ILE A 238 -7.26 -15.41 -12.02
N LYS A 239 -7.09 -14.18 -11.57
CA LYS A 239 -8.12 -13.46 -10.80
C LYS A 239 -9.39 -13.17 -11.60
N ALA A 240 -9.25 -12.98 -12.90
CA ALA A 240 -10.38 -12.77 -13.82
C ALA A 240 -11.06 -14.07 -14.28
N GLY A 241 -10.55 -15.24 -13.88
CA GLY A 241 -11.05 -16.55 -14.34
C GLY A 241 -10.76 -16.84 -15.82
N LYS A 242 -9.85 -16.10 -16.46
CA LYS A 242 -9.41 -16.27 -17.85
C LYS A 242 -8.29 -17.32 -17.91
N ASN A 243 -8.66 -18.58 -17.66
CA ASN A 243 -7.70 -19.65 -17.46
C ASN A 243 -6.85 -19.96 -18.71
N GLU A 244 -7.42 -19.85 -19.91
CA GLU A 244 -6.68 -20.09 -21.15
C GLU A 244 -5.58 -19.04 -21.38
N GLU A 245 -5.88 -17.78 -21.15
CA GLU A 245 -4.92 -16.68 -21.22
C GLU A 245 -3.83 -16.80 -20.15
N ALA A 246 -4.21 -17.23 -18.95
CA ALA A 246 -3.26 -17.50 -17.86
C ALA A 246 -2.28 -18.63 -18.28
N LEU A 247 -2.78 -19.75 -18.80
CA LEU A 247 -1.96 -20.87 -19.26
C LEU A 247 -1.01 -20.48 -20.39
N LYS A 248 -1.45 -19.65 -21.34
CA LYS A 248 -0.57 -19.13 -22.42
C LYS A 248 0.60 -18.32 -21.86
N ASN A 249 0.31 -17.43 -20.91
CA ASN A 249 1.35 -16.61 -20.29
C ASN A 249 2.27 -17.43 -19.37
N LEU A 250 1.74 -18.45 -18.68
CA LEU A 250 2.54 -19.40 -17.90
C LEU A 250 3.53 -20.16 -18.78
N ALA A 251 3.10 -20.61 -19.97
CA ALA A 251 3.99 -21.28 -20.92
C ALA A 251 5.16 -20.37 -21.35
N ILE A 252 4.89 -19.07 -21.60
CA ILE A 252 5.93 -18.08 -21.92
C ILE A 252 6.88 -17.92 -20.73
N ALA A 253 6.33 -17.71 -19.52
CA ALA A 253 7.14 -17.50 -18.32
C ALA A 253 8.01 -18.72 -17.97
N LYS A 254 7.49 -19.97 -18.13
CA LYS A 254 8.26 -21.19 -17.93
C LYS A 254 9.38 -21.37 -18.95
N ALA A 255 9.19 -20.93 -20.19
CA ALA A 255 10.24 -20.95 -21.19
C ALA A 255 11.39 -19.96 -20.86
N GLU A 256 11.07 -18.84 -20.22
CA GLU A 256 12.04 -17.84 -19.79
C GLU A 256 12.72 -18.17 -18.45
N ASP A 257 12.04 -18.91 -17.56
CA ASP A 257 12.52 -19.27 -16.23
C ASP A 257 12.08 -20.68 -15.83
N PRO A 258 12.72 -21.73 -16.41
CA PRO A 258 12.33 -23.13 -16.21
C PRO A 258 12.61 -23.69 -14.81
N GLU A 259 13.38 -22.98 -13.98
CA GLU A 259 13.67 -23.36 -12.60
C GLU A 259 12.74 -22.69 -11.57
N ASN A 260 11.76 -21.91 -12.02
CA ASN A 260 10.83 -21.19 -11.15
C ASN A 260 9.65 -22.09 -10.73
N TYR A 261 9.77 -22.69 -9.56
CA TYR A 261 8.76 -23.59 -9.00
C TYR A 261 7.35 -22.99 -8.94
N SER A 262 7.24 -21.66 -8.74
CA SER A 262 5.93 -21.01 -8.58
C SER A 262 5.11 -20.97 -9.88
N LEU A 263 5.76 -21.01 -11.03
CA LEU A 263 5.07 -21.08 -12.33
C LEU A 263 4.41 -22.44 -12.51
N TYR A 264 5.13 -23.52 -12.16
CA TYR A 264 4.59 -24.88 -12.20
C TYR A 264 3.49 -25.07 -11.17
N PHE A 265 3.65 -24.51 -9.96
CA PHE A 265 2.59 -24.51 -8.96
C PHE A 265 1.32 -23.84 -9.47
N ALA A 266 1.44 -22.62 -10.03
CA ALA A 266 0.28 -21.87 -10.53
C ALA A 266 -0.45 -22.61 -11.66
N GLU A 267 0.29 -23.20 -12.60
CA GLU A 267 -0.28 -23.99 -13.70
C GLU A 267 -0.96 -25.27 -13.19
N GLY A 268 -0.31 -25.97 -12.28
CA GLY A 268 -0.87 -27.16 -11.64
C GLY A 268 -2.17 -26.90 -10.91
N ILE A 269 -2.29 -25.75 -10.20
CA ILE A 269 -3.55 -25.35 -9.54
C ILE A 269 -4.63 -25.00 -10.58
N LEU A 270 -4.28 -24.32 -11.69
CA LEU A 270 -5.24 -24.07 -12.76
C LEU A 270 -5.79 -25.37 -13.37
N TYR A 271 -4.93 -26.36 -13.62
CA TYR A 271 -5.35 -27.66 -14.09
C TYR A 271 -6.19 -28.43 -13.05
N LEU A 272 -5.81 -28.37 -11.78
CA LEU A 272 -6.58 -28.99 -10.69
C LEU A 272 -8.01 -28.44 -10.63
N ASN A 273 -8.15 -27.13 -10.70
CA ASN A 273 -9.46 -26.44 -10.69
C ASN A 273 -10.28 -26.75 -11.96
N ALA A 274 -9.62 -27.07 -13.07
CA ALA A 274 -10.26 -27.49 -14.31
C ALA A 274 -10.55 -29.01 -14.37
N ASN A 275 -10.31 -29.76 -13.26
CA ASN A 275 -10.41 -31.22 -13.17
C ASN A 275 -9.48 -31.98 -14.14
N LYS A 276 -8.41 -31.32 -14.61
CA LYS A 276 -7.36 -31.91 -15.42
C LYS A 276 -6.27 -32.48 -14.52
N TYR A 277 -6.60 -33.60 -13.87
CA TYR A 277 -5.80 -34.11 -12.77
C TYR A 277 -4.41 -34.61 -13.18
N ASP A 278 -4.24 -35.15 -14.40
CA ASP A 278 -2.95 -35.66 -14.87
C ASP A 278 -1.97 -34.53 -15.15
N GLU A 279 -2.46 -33.46 -15.80
CA GLU A 279 -1.68 -32.24 -16.03
C GLU A 279 -1.33 -31.57 -14.68
N ALA A 280 -2.29 -31.48 -13.75
CA ALA A 280 -2.06 -30.94 -12.41
C ALA A 280 -0.97 -31.72 -11.65
N ILE A 281 -1.03 -33.06 -11.70
CA ILE A 281 -0.03 -33.94 -11.07
C ILE A 281 1.36 -33.68 -11.68
N THR A 282 1.46 -33.55 -13.00
CA THR A 282 2.72 -33.30 -13.69
C THR A 282 3.37 -32.00 -13.23
N ASP A 283 2.63 -30.89 -13.24
CA ASP A 283 3.17 -29.58 -12.88
C ASP A 283 3.45 -29.46 -11.38
N LEU A 284 2.55 -29.96 -10.52
CA LEU A 284 2.76 -29.93 -9.06
C LEU A 284 3.94 -30.80 -8.64
N THR A 285 4.18 -31.94 -9.34
CA THR A 285 5.38 -32.75 -9.13
C THR A 285 6.63 -31.94 -9.50
N LYS A 286 6.64 -31.25 -10.64
CA LYS A 286 7.77 -30.41 -11.02
C LYS A 286 8.02 -29.26 -10.04
N SER A 287 6.95 -28.64 -9.51
CA SER A 287 7.07 -27.63 -8.48
C SER A 287 7.77 -28.19 -7.22
N ILE A 288 7.41 -29.40 -6.77
CA ILE A 288 8.02 -30.06 -5.60
C ILE A 288 9.48 -30.48 -5.87
N GLU A 289 9.79 -30.96 -7.08
CA GLU A 289 11.17 -31.25 -7.48
C GLU A 289 12.07 -30.04 -7.37
N LEU A 290 11.58 -28.87 -7.76
CA LEU A 290 12.30 -27.60 -7.68
C LEU A 290 12.34 -27.02 -6.26
N LYS A 291 11.28 -27.23 -5.47
CA LYS A 291 11.16 -26.77 -4.08
C LYS A 291 10.30 -27.74 -3.25
N SER A 292 10.96 -28.64 -2.56
CA SER A 292 10.32 -29.76 -1.83
C SER A 292 9.59 -29.38 -0.53
N ASP A 293 9.93 -28.23 0.07
CA ASP A 293 9.44 -27.72 1.36
C ASP A 293 8.29 -26.71 1.25
N LEU A 294 7.58 -26.71 0.13
CA LEU A 294 6.44 -25.82 -0.09
C LEU A 294 5.13 -26.55 0.26
N TYR A 295 4.49 -26.10 1.35
CA TYR A 295 3.20 -26.64 1.81
C TYR A 295 2.16 -26.69 0.68
N GLU A 296 2.01 -25.58 -0.05
CA GLU A 296 0.98 -25.40 -1.09
C GLU A 296 1.14 -26.41 -2.22
N SER A 297 2.38 -26.71 -2.64
CA SER A 297 2.63 -27.72 -3.69
C SER A 297 2.40 -29.14 -3.18
N GLN A 298 2.81 -29.46 -1.96
CA GLN A 298 2.58 -30.77 -1.34
C GLN A 298 1.08 -31.02 -1.17
N TYR A 299 0.35 -30.06 -0.60
CA TYR A 299 -1.09 -30.14 -0.46
C TYR A 299 -1.80 -30.24 -1.81
N GLY A 300 -1.42 -29.40 -2.79
CA GLY A 300 -2.00 -29.39 -4.13
C GLY A 300 -1.82 -30.75 -4.84
N LEU A 301 -0.63 -31.35 -4.76
CA LEU A 301 -0.37 -32.66 -5.37
C LEU A 301 -1.16 -33.78 -4.67
N GLY A 302 -1.23 -33.76 -3.36
CA GLY A 302 -2.07 -34.67 -2.60
C GLY A 302 -3.55 -34.53 -2.98
N ALA A 303 -4.05 -33.31 -3.10
CA ALA A 303 -5.43 -33.02 -3.54
C ALA A 303 -5.70 -33.50 -4.98
N ALA A 304 -4.73 -33.31 -5.90
CA ALA A 304 -4.87 -33.77 -7.27
C ALA A 304 -5.01 -35.31 -7.35
N TYR A 305 -4.21 -36.06 -6.58
CA TYR A 305 -4.37 -37.50 -6.50
C TYR A 305 -5.68 -37.93 -5.83
N ILE A 306 -6.11 -37.24 -4.74
CA ILE A 306 -7.39 -37.51 -4.09
C ILE A 306 -8.54 -37.32 -5.06
N ASN A 307 -8.57 -36.20 -5.78
CA ASN A 307 -9.65 -35.89 -6.71
C ASN A 307 -9.66 -36.84 -7.91
N LYS A 308 -8.47 -37.18 -8.44
CA LYS A 308 -8.34 -38.19 -9.49
C LYS A 308 -8.87 -39.56 -9.05
N GLY A 309 -8.46 -40.02 -7.86
CA GLY A 309 -8.94 -41.29 -7.30
C GLY A 309 -10.45 -41.28 -7.05
N ALA A 310 -11.01 -40.14 -6.61
CA ALA A 310 -12.45 -39.98 -6.42
C ALA A 310 -13.22 -40.04 -7.74
N ASP A 311 -12.73 -39.38 -8.80
CA ASP A 311 -13.31 -39.41 -10.14
C ASP A 311 -13.28 -40.83 -10.73
N MET A 312 -12.14 -41.54 -10.62
CA MET A 312 -12.02 -42.94 -11.03
C MET A 312 -12.99 -43.84 -10.27
N PHE A 313 -13.15 -43.62 -8.95
CA PHE A 313 -14.07 -44.38 -8.09
C PHE A 313 -15.53 -44.17 -8.53
N VAL A 314 -15.90 -42.94 -8.85
CA VAL A 314 -17.25 -42.61 -9.36
C VAL A 314 -17.48 -43.29 -10.71
N LYS A 315 -16.54 -43.21 -11.66
CA LYS A 315 -16.62 -43.84 -12.98
C LYS A 315 -16.70 -45.38 -12.90
N ALA A 316 -16.08 -45.98 -11.89
CA ALA A 316 -16.15 -47.42 -11.70
C ALA A 316 -17.60 -47.90 -11.44
N ASN A 317 -18.43 -47.08 -10.77
CA ASN A 317 -19.84 -47.45 -10.47
C ASN A 317 -20.72 -47.69 -11.70
N ASP A 318 -20.30 -47.16 -12.88
CA ASP A 318 -21.00 -47.40 -14.15
C ASP A 318 -20.63 -48.74 -14.83
N ILE A 319 -19.66 -49.46 -14.27
CA ILE A 319 -19.14 -50.75 -14.83
C ILE A 319 -20.02 -51.91 -14.38
N MET A 320 -20.73 -52.52 -15.31
CA MET A 320 -21.64 -53.64 -15.02
C MET A 320 -20.90 -54.99 -14.75
N ASP A 321 -19.74 -55.16 -15.36
CA ASP A 321 -18.91 -56.38 -15.21
C ASP A 321 -18.19 -56.33 -13.86
N VAL A 322 -18.44 -57.31 -13.01
CA VAL A 322 -17.91 -57.37 -11.62
C VAL A 322 -16.37 -57.41 -11.61
N ASN A 323 -15.75 -58.16 -12.54
CA ASN A 323 -14.28 -58.22 -12.56
C ASN A 323 -13.66 -56.93 -12.96
N LYS A 324 -14.23 -56.24 -13.97
CA LYS A 324 -13.78 -54.91 -14.42
C LYS A 324 -14.06 -53.86 -13.37
N TYR A 325 -15.22 -53.95 -12.67
CA TYR A 325 -15.52 -53.06 -11.53
C TYR A 325 -14.45 -53.19 -10.45
N ASN A 326 -14.14 -54.41 -10.02
CA ASN A 326 -13.16 -54.64 -8.95
C ASN A 326 -11.77 -54.14 -9.37
N ALA A 327 -11.36 -54.39 -10.61
CA ALA A 327 -10.09 -53.85 -11.14
C ALA A 327 -10.04 -52.33 -11.17
N ALA A 328 -11.12 -51.66 -11.59
CA ALA A 328 -11.21 -50.19 -11.60
C ALA A 328 -11.18 -49.59 -10.16
N ILE A 329 -11.84 -50.28 -9.19
CA ILE A 329 -11.76 -49.85 -7.76
C ILE A 329 -10.33 -50.02 -7.23
N GLU A 330 -9.65 -51.12 -7.57
CA GLU A 330 -8.24 -51.35 -7.19
C GLU A 330 -7.32 -50.28 -7.72
N GLU A 331 -7.49 -49.89 -9.00
CA GLU A 331 -6.76 -48.77 -9.62
C GLU A 331 -7.03 -47.45 -8.91
N ALA A 332 -8.29 -47.11 -8.61
CA ALA A 332 -8.65 -45.90 -7.88
C ALA A 332 -8.01 -45.88 -6.48
N MET A 333 -8.01 -47.04 -5.78
CA MET A 333 -7.36 -47.16 -4.47
C MET A 333 -5.84 -46.96 -4.55
N ALA A 334 -5.20 -47.48 -5.62
CA ALA A 334 -3.77 -47.22 -5.82
C ALA A 334 -3.46 -45.76 -6.08
N VAL A 335 -4.36 -44.98 -6.71
CA VAL A 335 -4.24 -43.54 -6.90
C VAL A 335 -4.39 -42.81 -5.56
N PHE A 336 -5.36 -43.17 -4.72
CA PHE A 336 -5.46 -42.64 -3.34
C PHE A 336 -4.19 -42.88 -2.53
N ALA A 337 -3.59 -44.06 -2.64
CA ALA A 337 -2.36 -44.36 -1.93
C ALA A 337 -1.19 -43.45 -2.32
N LYS A 338 -1.14 -43.00 -3.58
CA LYS A 338 -0.13 -42.04 -4.05
C LYS A 338 -0.29 -40.64 -3.42
N ALA A 339 -1.50 -40.26 -3.00
CA ALA A 339 -1.75 -38.98 -2.33
C ALA A 339 -1.14 -38.90 -0.91
N LEU A 340 -1.02 -40.06 -0.24
CA LEU A 340 -0.71 -40.11 1.18
C LEU A 340 0.60 -39.41 1.56
N PRO A 341 1.77 -39.71 0.94
CA PRO A 341 3.03 -39.07 1.36
C PRO A 341 3.02 -37.55 1.18
N TYR A 342 2.30 -37.03 0.21
CA TYR A 342 2.21 -35.60 -0.05
C TYR A 342 1.30 -34.90 1.00
N MET A 343 0.19 -35.49 1.37
CA MET A 343 -0.67 -34.97 2.43
C MET A 343 -0.02 -35.07 3.82
N GLU A 344 0.71 -36.16 4.11
CA GLU A 344 1.48 -36.30 5.37
C GLU A 344 2.58 -35.23 5.41
N LYS A 345 3.26 -34.95 4.28
CA LYS A 345 4.25 -33.88 4.20
C LYS A 345 3.64 -32.49 4.34
N ALA A 346 2.47 -32.25 3.78
CA ALA A 346 1.74 -30.99 3.99
C ALA A 346 1.38 -30.78 5.47
N ASP A 347 0.88 -31.80 6.19
CA ASP A 347 0.59 -31.70 7.62
C ASP A 347 1.87 -31.48 8.46
N GLU A 348 3.00 -32.05 8.04
CA GLU A 348 4.31 -31.79 8.67
C GLU A 348 4.76 -30.33 8.49
N LEU A 349 4.61 -29.78 7.27
CA LEU A 349 5.04 -28.42 6.94
C LEU A 349 4.14 -27.34 7.56
N LYS A 350 2.85 -27.65 7.73
CA LYS A 350 1.86 -26.75 8.35
C LYS A 350 0.98 -27.51 9.33
N PRO A 351 1.46 -27.75 10.54
CA PRO A 351 0.72 -28.51 11.53
C PRO A 351 -0.62 -27.85 11.91
N ASN A 352 -1.65 -28.68 12.09
CA ASN A 352 -3.03 -28.27 12.40
C ASN A 352 -3.75 -27.49 11.28
N ASP A 353 -3.28 -27.61 10.04
CA ASP A 353 -4.05 -27.12 8.90
C ASP A 353 -5.28 -28.03 8.68
N VAL A 354 -6.46 -27.44 8.79
CA VAL A 354 -7.73 -28.19 8.73
C VAL A 354 -7.94 -28.89 7.40
N ASP A 355 -7.52 -28.27 6.29
CA ASP A 355 -7.73 -28.83 4.96
C ASP A 355 -6.80 -30.02 4.70
N ALA A 356 -5.54 -29.93 5.08
CA ALA A 356 -4.60 -31.05 5.01
C ALA A 356 -5.06 -32.22 5.92
N MET A 357 -5.50 -31.91 7.13
CA MET A 357 -6.02 -32.93 8.06
C MET A 357 -7.30 -33.59 7.55
N ARG A 358 -8.21 -32.87 6.89
CA ARG A 358 -9.40 -33.46 6.24
C ARG A 358 -9.00 -34.36 5.07
N GLY A 359 -8.02 -33.96 4.28
CA GLY A 359 -7.43 -34.80 3.24
C GLY A 359 -6.85 -36.10 3.79
N LEU A 360 -6.07 -36.01 4.88
CA LEU A 360 -5.53 -37.19 5.58
C LEU A 360 -6.64 -38.07 6.18
N GLN A 361 -7.67 -37.48 6.78
CA GLN A 361 -8.80 -38.24 7.33
C GLN A 361 -9.49 -39.05 6.22
N GLN A 362 -9.74 -38.46 5.07
CA GLN A 362 -10.32 -39.16 3.92
C GLN A 362 -9.42 -40.28 3.42
N LEU A 363 -8.12 -40.06 3.29
CA LEU A 363 -7.15 -41.05 2.84
C LEU A 363 -7.03 -42.21 3.82
N TYR A 364 -6.87 -41.95 5.11
CA TYR A 364 -6.76 -43.00 6.12
C TYR A 364 -8.03 -43.87 6.19
N TYR A 365 -9.22 -43.25 6.04
CA TYR A 365 -10.46 -44.02 5.95
C TYR A 365 -10.48 -44.97 4.75
N ARG A 366 -10.18 -44.44 3.53
CA ARG A 366 -10.19 -45.23 2.29
C ARG A 366 -9.13 -46.31 2.29
N LEU A 367 -7.95 -46.02 2.81
CA LEU A 367 -6.82 -46.96 2.88
C LEU A 367 -6.92 -47.91 4.10
N LYS A 368 -8.02 -47.90 4.85
CA LYS A 368 -8.29 -48.74 6.05
C LYS A 368 -7.25 -48.59 7.17
N MET A 369 -6.66 -47.40 7.30
CA MET A 369 -5.66 -47.07 8.33
C MET A 369 -6.36 -46.56 9.61
N THR A 370 -7.09 -47.43 10.29
CA THR A 370 -8.05 -47.07 11.35
C THR A 370 -7.44 -46.26 12.49
N ASP A 371 -6.24 -46.61 12.96
CA ASP A 371 -5.58 -45.89 14.06
C ASP A 371 -5.23 -44.44 13.68
N LYS A 372 -4.67 -44.26 12.48
CA LYS A 372 -4.35 -42.90 11.95
C LYS A 372 -5.63 -42.09 11.69
N TYR A 373 -6.68 -42.72 11.16
CA TYR A 373 -7.99 -42.10 11.01
C TYR A 373 -8.55 -41.56 12.33
N ASN A 374 -8.57 -42.39 13.38
CA ASN A 374 -9.07 -41.98 14.69
C ASN A 374 -8.23 -40.84 15.30
N ALA A 375 -6.91 -40.91 15.16
CA ALA A 375 -6.02 -39.90 15.66
C ALA A 375 -6.25 -38.53 14.98
N VAL A 376 -6.35 -38.48 13.64
CA VAL A 376 -6.58 -37.23 12.92
C VAL A 376 -7.99 -36.68 13.17
N LYS A 377 -8.99 -37.58 13.27
CA LYS A 377 -10.36 -37.19 13.61
C LYS A 377 -10.43 -36.52 14.97
N ALA A 378 -9.82 -37.11 16.01
CA ALA A 378 -9.80 -36.50 17.34
C ALA A 378 -9.15 -35.12 17.37
N LYS A 379 -8.09 -34.90 16.57
CA LYS A 379 -7.47 -33.58 16.42
C LYS A 379 -8.39 -32.56 15.72
N LEU A 380 -9.08 -32.97 14.65
CA LEU A 380 -10.06 -32.11 13.96
C LEU A 380 -11.21 -31.71 14.89
N ASP A 381 -11.79 -32.68 15.60
CA ASP A 381 -12.88 -32.43 16.56
C ASP A 381 -12.46 -31.43 17.66
N ALA A 382 -11.19 -31.49 18.12
CA ALA A 382 -10.64 -30.57 19.11
C ALA A 382 -10.39 -29.15 18.55
N LEU A 383 -10.13 -29.02 17.27
CA LEU A 383 -9.95 -27.71 16.61
C LEU A 383 -11.28 -27.01 16.30
N GLU A 384 -12.33 -27.79 15.99
CA GLU A 384 -13.68 -27.27 15.69
C GLU A 384 -14.45 -26.83 16.94
N GLN A 385 -14.02 -27.28 18.14
CA GLN A 385 -14.61 -26.90 19.44
C GLN A 385 -14.03 -25.61 20.03
N LYS A 386 -13.02 -25.00 19.39
CA LYS A 386 -12.41 -23.72 19.80
C LYS A 386 -12.92 -22.55 18.95
#